data_39b2164a54050557db1cdcd7ce62bd0e
#
_entry.id   39b2164a54050557db1cdcd7ce62bd0e
#
_cell.length_a   1.000
_cell.length_b   1.000
_cell.length_c   1.000
_cell.angle_alpha   90.00
_cell.angle_beta   90.00
_cell.angle_gamma   90.00
#
_symmetry.space_group_name_H-M   'P 1'
#
loop_
_entity.id
_entity.type
_entity.pdbx_description
1 polymer ?
#
loop_
_entity_poly.entity_id
_entity_poly.type
_entity_poly.pdbx_seq_one_letter_code
_entity_poly.pdbx_strand_id
1 'polypeptide(L)'
;MRHTLAGLLLWPLCLPAQQPVGTEDFHNPEPTIPAQCYTATDGLHNPCWACHTSRNGLNHKGDWVLQRAYAFSPAGSHNHWDNLFRDLRNAIAAISDEEIISWIRQDNYTHLLRNSSPGPGYRPDLDFSKGFDEDGFARDGSGWRALRYQPFPGVFWPTNGNTDDVFIRLPALFGQDEKGRASRAVLKRNYAILEQAMNVPDTREVALPAYYEGAARNIPVHRWRYPLGTEFLHSVRYIDVDAQDLRSARLKELRYSRKLQNPDTTQIAIAYQHDREEKILGWVPAFHGDAERGLMNAFGWVYQGWIEDKAGALRPQTREETTWCMGCHGGIGVTVDSSFAFPRKLPGDAGFAL
;
A
#
# COMPACT_ATOMS: atom_id res chain seq x y z
N MET A 1 -45.81 -33.56 25.60
CA MET A 1 -45.09 -32.57 24.83
C MET A 1 -43.64 -32.51 25.33
N ARG A 2 -42.73 -33.09 24.64
CA ARG A 2 -41.29 -33.10 24.97
C ARG A 2 -40.61 -32.10 24.04
N HIS A 3 -40.09 -31.01 24.62
CA HIS A 3 -39.29 -30.02 23.90
C HIS A 3 -37.83 -30.51 23.87
N THR A 4 -37.35 -30.87 22.73
CA THR A 4 -35.93 -31.14 22.48
C THR A 4 -35.24 -29.81 22.16
N LEU A 5 -34.39 -29.32 23.06
CA LEU A 5 -33.46 -28.25 22.79
C LEU A 5 -32.27 -28.81 21.96
N ALA A 6 -32.18 -28.40 20.73
CA ALA A 6 -30.98 -28.63 19.91
C ALA A 6 -29.92 -27.57 20.28
N GLY A 7 -28.91 -27.99 21.02
CA GLY A 7 -27.74 -27.17 21.31
C GLY A 7 -26.88 -27.02 20.05
N LEU A 8 -26.77 -25.82 19.51
CA LEU A 8 -25.76 -25.45 18.51
C LEU A 8 -24.40 -25.42 19.21
N LEU A 9 -23.60 -26.45 18.98
CA LEU A 9 -22.17 -26.44 19.29
C LEU A 9 -21.47 -25.52 18.31
N LEU A 10 -21.18 -24.30 18.74
CA LEU A 10 -20.23 -23.42 18.09
C LEU A 10 -18.82 -24.00 18.29
N TRP A 11 -18.31 -24.69 17.29
CA TRP A 11 -16.90 -25.04 17.24
C TRP A 11 -16.09 -23.76 17.03
N PRO A 12 -15.11 -23.46 17.90
CA PRO A 12 -14.17 -22.41 17.61
C PRO A 12 -13.40 -22.83 16.35
N LEU A 13 -13.49 -22.02 15.30
CA LEU A 13 -12.59 -22.10 14.17
C LEU A 13 -11.19 -21.74 14.68
N CYS A 14 -10.46 -22.73 15.19
CA CYS A 14 -9.02 -22.65 15.32
C CYS A 14 -8.46 -22.52 13.91
N LEU A 15 -8.17 -21.31 13.48
CA LEU A 15 -7.30 -21.11 12.33
C LEU A 15 -5.98 -21.82 12.68
N PRO A 16 -5.50 -22.71 11.82
CA PRO A 16 -4.22 -23.36 12.05
C PRO A 16 -3.16 -22.25 12.17
N ALA A 17 -2.35 -22.29 13.25
CA ALA A 17 -1.18 -21.45 13.36
C ALA A 17 -0.36 -21.66 12.09
N GLN A 18 -0.21 -20.60 11.29
CA GLN A 18 0.60 -20.69 10.08
C GLN A 18 2.03 -21.01 10.50
N GLN A 19 2.57 -22.07 9.94
CA GLN A 19 3.98 -22.39 10.12
C GLN A 19 4.82 -21.28 9.49
N PRO A 20 5.92 -20.87 10.11
CA PRO A 20 6.85 -19.93 9.49
C PRO A 20 7.21 -20.43 8.10
N VAL A 21 7.11 -19.55 7.09
CA VAL A 21 7.56 -19.86 5.75
C VAL A 21 9.05 -20.16 5.81
N GLY A 22 9.45 -21.33 5.32
CA GLY A 22 10.86 -21.72 5.29
C GLY A 22 11.65 -20.88 4.29
N THR A 23 12.95 -20.79 4.47
CA THR A 23 13.84 -20.07 3.52
C THR A 23 13.88 -20.71 2.14
N GLU A 24 13.56 -22.00 2.05
CA GLU A 24 13.43 -22.76 0.81
C GLU A 24 12.28 -22.31 -0.10
N ASP A 25 11.36 -21.51 0.42
CA ASP A 25 10.24 -20.96 -0.35
C ASP A 25 10.61 -19.68 -1.14
N PHE A 26 11.84 -19.19 -0.99
CA PHE A 26 12.33 -18.02 -1.70
C PHE A 26 13.17 -18.42 -2.91
N HIS A 27 12.69 -18.07 -4.08
CA HIS A 27 13.26 -18.50 -5.36
C HIS A 27 13.75 -17.34 -6.23
N ASN A 28 13.49 -16.09 -5.84
CA ASN A 28 13.93 -14.95 -6.63
C ASN A 28 15.45 -14.83 -6.59
N PRO A 29 16.13 -14.74 -7.76
CA PRO A 29 17.58 -14.58 -7.81
C PRO A 29 18.07 -13.21 -7.34
N GLU A 30 17.16 -12.24 -7.20
CA GLU A 30 17.42 -10.88 -6.77
C GLU A 30 16.50 -10.47 -5.62
N PRO A 31 16.98 -9.67 -4.66
CA PRO A 31 16.13 -9.17 -3.60
C PRO A 31 15.08 -8.21 -4.16
N THR A 32 13.85 -8.34 -3.70
CA THR A 32 12.72 -7.52 -4.09
C THR A 32 12.63 -6.23 -3.31
N ILE A 33 13.30 -6.18 -2.18
CA ILE A 33 13.44 -4.98 -1.36
C ILE A 33 14.91 -4.62 -1.23
N PRO A 34 15.19 -3.37 -0.99
CA PRO A 34 16.56 -2.88 -0.93
C PRO A 34 17.36 -3.47 0.22
N ALA A 35 18.68 -3.57 0.02
CA ALA A 35 19.61 -4.20 0.94
C ALA A 35 19.52 -3.68 2.39
N GLN A 36 19.23 -2.40 2.55
CA GLN A 36 19.11 -1.76 3.86
C GLN A 36 17.93 -2.28 4.70
N CYS A 37 16.89 -2.84 4.06
CA CYS A 37 15.81 -3.50 4.78
C CYS A 37 16.26 -4.82 5.43
N TYR A 38 17.39 -5.38 4.98
CA TYR A 38 17.93 -6.64 5.48
C TYR A 38 19.10 -6.47 6.45
N THR A 39 19.67 -5.27 6.55
CA THR A 39 20.90 -5.05 7.31
C THR A 39 20.67 -4.15 8.52
N ALA A 40 21.30 -4.52 9.62
CA ALA A 40 21.45 -3.62 10.75
C ALA A 40 22.63 -2.68 10.49
N THR A 41 22.39 -1.38 10.38
CA THR A 41 23.44 -0.37 10.23
C THR A 41 24.36 -0.39 11.45
N ASP A 42 25.65 -0.52 11.21
CA ASP A 42 26.67 -0.64 12.26
C ASP A 42 26.43 -1.82 13.23
N GLY A 43 25.68 -2.83 12.80
CA GLY A 43 25.29 -3.96 13.66
C GLY A 43 24.33 -3.60 14.80
N LEU A 44 23.84 -2.37 14.86
CA LEU A 44 23.09 -1.83 15.99
C LEU A 44 21.75 -1.21 15.58
N HIS A 45 21.66 -0.64 14.39
CA HIS A 45 20.53 0.19 14.00
C HIS A 45 19.74 -0.41 12.85
N ASN A 46 18.44 -0.55 13.05
CA ASN A 46 17.51 -0.83 11.96
C ASN A 46 17.18 0.49 11.25
N PRO A 47 17.49 0.63 9.94
CA PRO A 47 17.26 1.87 9.21
C PRO A 47 15.78 2.23 9.06
N CYS A 48 14.88 1.29 9.26
CA CYS A 48 13.44 1.52 9.16
C CYS A 48 12.95 2.60 10.13
N TRP A 49 13.58 2.75 11.30
CA TRP A 49 13.16 3.71 12.30
C TRP A 49 13.39 5.19 11.90
N ALA A 50 14.12 5.45 10.83
CA ALA A 50 14.18 6.79 10.26
C ALA A 50 12.81 7.27 9.74
N CYS A 51 11.97 6.33 9.29
CA CYS A 51 10.60 6.57 8.81
C CYS A 51 9.54 6.14 9.84
N HIS A 52 9.86 5.13 10.65
CA HIS A 52 8.98 4.57 11.69
C HIS A 52 9.31 5.22 13.02
N THR A 53 8.57 6.25 13.36
CA THR A 53 8.84 7.08 14.54
C THR A 53 8.04 6.63 15.76
N SER A 54 8.46 7.09 16.95
CA SER A 54 7.76 6.79 18.21
C SER A 54 6.33 7.33 18.24
N ARG A 55 6.03 8.27 17.37
CA ARG A 55 4.73 8.91 17.31
C ARG A 55 4.47 9.38 15.89
N ASN A 56 3.45 8.84 15.29
CA ASN A 56 3.02 9.26 13.98
C ASN A 56 1.83 10.20 14.13
N GLY A 57 2.12 11.49 14.33
CA GLY A 57 1.17 12.59 14.30
C GLY A 57 -0.28 12.23 14.63
N LEU A 58 -1.07 12.06 13.60
CA LEU A 58 -2.52 11.89 13.70
C LEU A 58 -2.98 10.50 14.17
N ASN A 59 -2.24 9.44 13.91
CA ASN A 59 -2.68 8.11 14.28
C ASN A 59 -2.14 7.60 15.61
N HIS A 60 -1.22 8.32 16.23
CA HIS A 60 -0.56 7.99 17.51
C HIS A 60 -0.01 6.56 17.62
N LYS A 61 0.11 5.86 16.51
CA LYS A 61 0.66 4.52 16.45
C LYS A 61 2.16 4.61 16.26
N GLY A 62 2.88 4.59 17.36
CA GLY A 62 4.32 4.50 17.33
C GLY A 62 4.76 3.06 17.15
N ASP A 63 5.56 2.81 16.16
CA ASP A 63 6.17 1.51 15.90
C ASP A 63 7.70 1.52 16.00
N TRP A 64 8.28 2.66 16.41
CA TRP A 64 9.72 2.81 16.47
C TRP A 64 10.39 1.84 17.45
N VAL A 65 9.72 1.47 18.55
CA VAL A 65 10.23 0.48 19.50
C VAL A 65 10.30 -0.89 18.84
N LEU A 66 9.26 -1.23 18.09
CA LEU A 66 9.20 -2.45 17.30
C LEU A 66 10.31 -2.48 16.25
N GLN A 67 10.52 -1.39 15.53
CA GLN A 67 11.55 -1.29 14.52
C GLN A 67 12.98 -1.36 15.13
N ARG A 68 13.18 -0.83 16.31
CA ARG A 68 14.45 -0.98 17.03
C ARG A 68 14.74 -2.40 17.46
N ALA A 69 13.70 -3.15 17.80
CA ALA A 69 13.80 -4.55 18.24
C ALA A 69 13.71 -5.54 17.08
N TYR A 70 13.61 -5.06 15.83
CA TYR A 70 13.43 -5.92 14.69
C TYR A 70 14.60 -6.89 14.50
N ALA A 71 14.33 -8.18 14.65
CA ALA A 71 15.23 -9.25 14.31
C ALA A 71 14.96 -9.69 12.87
N PHE A 72 15.93 -9.47 11.99
CA PHE A 72 15.79 -9.90 10.61
C PHE A 72 15.63 -11.42 10.55
N SER A 73 14.74 -11.90 9.67
CA SER A 73 14.62 -13.34 9.43
C SER A 73 15.93 -13.92 8.91
N PRO A 74 16.20 -15.22 9.10
CA PRO A 74 17.35 -15.87 8.49
C PRO A 74 17.42 -15.65 6.97
N ALA A 75 16.29 -15.62 6.28
CA ALA A 75 16.21 -15.30 4.86
C ALA A 75 16.65 -13.86 4.57
N GLY A 76 16.29 -12.89 5.43
CA GLY A 76 16.68 -11.50 5.25
C GLY A 76 18.11 -11.19 5.72
N SER A 77 18.69 -11.98 6.63
CA SER A 77 20.02 -11.72 7.19
C SER A 77 21.17 -12.35 6.42
N HIS A 78 20.89 -13.18 5.43
CA HIS A 78 21.90 -13.78 4.55
C HIS A 78 21.71 -13.30 3.12
N ASN A 79 22.82 -13.12 2.40
CA ASN A 79 22.75 -12.79 0.99
C ASN A 79 22.47 -14.06 0.15
N HIS A 80 21.20 -14.29 -0.17
CA HIS A 80 20.75 -15.36 -1.07
C HIS A 80 20.76 -14.95 -2.53
N TRP A 81 21.03 -13.67 -2.82
CA TRP A 81 20.81 -13.05 -4.12
C TRP A 81 22.13 -12.63 -4.77
N ASP A 82 22.15 -12.68 -6.09
CA ASP A 82 23.35 -12.39 -6.85
C ASP A 82 23.75 -10.91 -6.87
N ASN A 83 22.79 -10.01 -6.66
CA ASN A 83 22.98 -8.57 -6.80
C ASN A 83 23.13 -7.81 -5.47
N LEU A 84 22.82 -8.44 -4.33
CA LEU A 84 22.90 -7.82 -3.02
C LEU A 84 24.39 -7.56 -2.65
N PHE A 85 24.71 -6.33 -2.30
CA PHE A 85 26.07 -5.87 -1.95
C PHE A 85 27.13 -6.00 -3.07
N ARG A 86 26.72 -6.19 -4.31
CA ARG A 86 27.67 -6.09 -5.43
C ARG A 86 28.12 -4.65 -5.63
N ASP A 87 29.41 -4.47 -5.88
CA ASP A 87 29.93 -3.17 -6.33
C ASP A 87 29.61 -2.96 -7.80
N LEU A 88 28.60 -2.15 -8.07
CA LEU A 88 28.14 -1.82 -9.40
C LEU A 88 28.64 -0.45 -9.90
N ARG A 89 29.51 0.26 -9.14
CA ARG A 89 29.95 1.62 -9.47
C ARG A 89 30.50 1.76 -10.87
N ASN A 90 31.35 0.83 -11.29
CA ASN A 90 31.94 0.86 -12.65
C ASN A 90 30.89 0.59 -13.74
N ALA A 91 29.97 -0.31 -13.50
CA ALA A 91 28.87 -0.59 -14.44
C ALA A 91 27.94 0.61 -14.57
N ILE A 92 27.61 1.24 -13.45
CA ILE A 92 26.75 2.45 -13.43
C ILE A 92 27.46 3.62 -14.13
N ALA A 93 28.76 3.83 -13.88
CA ALA A 93 29.51 4.91 -14.51
C ALA A 93 29.70 4.73 -16.05
N ALA A 94 29.47 3.53 -16.56
CA ALA A 94 29.50 3.25 -18.00
C ALA A 94 28.17 3.58 -18.71
N ILE A 95 27.10 3.85 -17.99
CA ILE A 95 25.78 4.19 -18.55
C ILE A 95 25.73 5.70 -18.77
N SER A 96 25.45 6.14 -19.99
CA SER A 96 25.36 7.57 -20.29
C SER A 96 24.01 8.17 -19.81
N ASP A 97 23.98 9.48 -19.59
CA ASP A 97 22.75 10.21 -19.24
C ASP A 97 21.68 10.06 -20.34
N GLU A 98 22.10 10.03 -21.62
CA GLU A 98 21.20 9.85 -22.75
C GLU A 98 20.55 8.46 -22.73
N GLU A 99 21.28 7.42 -22.38
CA GLU A 99 20.72 6.07 -22.21
C GLU A 99 19.70 6.03 -21.08
N ILE A 100 20.01 6.66 -19.93
CA ILE A 100 19.10 6.74 -18.79
C ILE A 100 17.83 7.49 -19.19
N ILE A 101 17.94 8.66 -19.81
CA ILE A 101 16.81 9.47 -20.26
C ILE A 101 15.96 8.71 -21.27
N SER A 102 16.60 8.04 -22.24
CA SER A 102 15.90 7.20 -23.21
C SER A 102 15.13 6.06 -22.54
N TRP A 103 15.72 5.41 -21.54
CA TRP A 103 15.09 4.33 -20.79
C TRP A 103 13.87 4.79 -20.00
N ILE A 104 14.02 5.84 -19.20
CA ILE A 104 12.97 6.29 -18.30
C ILE A 104 11.75 6.90 -19.02
N ARG A 105 11.91 7.33 -20.27
CA ARG A 105 10.84 7.89 -21.11
C ARG A 105 10.08 6.85 -21.94
N GLN A 106 10.49 5.58 -21.90
CA GLN A 106 9.75 4.51 -22.56
C GLN A 106 8.56 4.07 -21.69
N ASP A 107 7.37 4.04 -22.27
CA ASP A 107 6.17 3.54 -21.60
C ASP A 107 6.20 2.02 -21.47
N ASN A 108 6.10 1.53 -20.26
CA ASN A 108 5.98 0.11 -19.94
C ASN A 108 4.64 -0.24 -19.27
N TYR A 109 3.70 0.68 -19.25
CA TYR A 109 2.41 0.50 -18.57
C TYR A 109 1.22 0.30 -19.53
N THR A 110 1.16 1.04 -20.63
CA THR A 110 -0.01 1.07 -21.51
C THR A 110 -0.40 -0.31 -22.06
N HIS A 111 0.56 -1.23 -22.18
CA HIS A 111 0.26 -2.60 -22.63
C HIS A 111 -0.60 -3.37 -21.61
N LEU A 112 -0.50 -3.08 -20.31
CA LEU A 112 -1.32 -3.70 -19.28
C LEU A 112 -2.80 -3.30 -19.41
N LEU A 113 -3.07 -2.06 -19.81
CA LEU A 113 -4.43 -1.59 -20.05
C LEU A 113 -5.10 -2.34 -21.21
N ARG A 114 -4.32 -2.67 -22.25
CA ARG A 114 -4.83 -3.27 -23.49
C ARG A 114 -4.93 -4.79 -23.41
N ASN A 115 -4.06 -5.44 -22.66
CA ASN A 115 -3.90 -6.90 -22.64
C ASN A 115 -4.48 -7.56 -21.39
N SER A 116 -5.28 -6.83 -20.62
CA SER A 116 -5.87 -7.37 -19.41
C SER A 116 -6.94 -8.44 -19.72
N SER A 117 -6.53 -9.71 -19.86
CA SER A 117 -7.49 -10.84 -19.91
C SER A 117 -8.26 -10.96 -18.59
N PRO A 118 -9.52 -11.38 -18.53
CA PRO A 118 -10.27 -11.54 -17.29
C PRO A 118 -9.61 -12.49 -16.29
N GLY A 119 -9.41 -12.08 -15.05
CA GLY A 119 -8.81 -12.85 -13.96
C GLY A 119 -9.41 -12.46 -12.62
N PRO A 120 -9.09 -13.17 -11.56
CA PRO A 120 -9.78 -13.03 -10.28
C PRO A 120 -9.37 -11.80 -9.45
N GLY A 121 -8.25 -11.15 -9.78
CA GLY A 121 -7.72 -9.99 -9.06
C GLY A 121 -7.97 -8.65 -9.74
N TYR A 122 -7.38 -7.62 -9.18
CA TYR A 122 -7.37 -6.29 -9.79
C TYR A 122 -6.58 -6.30 -11.11
N ARG A 123 -7.00 -5.44 -12.01
CA ARG A 123 -6.33 -5.18 -13.27
C ARG A 123 -6.13 -3.70 -13.43
N PRO A 124 -4.96 -3.28 -13.87
CA PRO A 124 -4.71 -1.89 -14.17
C PRO A 124 -5.78 -1.34 -15.12
N ASP A 125 -6.49 -0.32 -14.66
CA ASP A 125 -7.63 0.28 -15.37
C ASP A 125 -7.55 1.82 -15.41
N LEU A 126 -6.49 2.42 -14.88
CA LEU A 126 -6.26 3.87 -14.92
C LEU A 126 -5.41 4.22 -16.15
N ASP A 127 -5.99 4.94 -17.10
CA ASP A 127 -5.25 5.47 -18.24
C ASP A 127 -4.61 6.83 -17.91
N PHE A 128 -3.36 6.79 -17.47
CA PHE A 128 -2.60 8.01 -17.13
C PHE A 128 -2.53 9.04 -18.30
N SER A 129 -2.63 8.58 -19.55
CA SER A 129 -2.57 9.49 -20.72
C SER A 129 -3.75 10.44 -20.81
N LYS A 130 -4.88 10.10 -20.19
CA LYS A 130 -6.08 10.95 -20.16
C LYS A 130 -5.99 12.05 -19.10
N GLY A 131 -5.08 11.91 -18.14
CA GLY A 131 -4.89 12.86 -17.05
C GLY A 131 -6.08 12.98 -16.12
N PHE A 132 -6.05 14.03 -15.31
CA PHE A 132 -7.05 14.29 -14.27
C PHE A 132 -7.72 15.63 -14.49
N ASP A 133 -8.93 15.78 -14.00
CA ASP A 133 -9.65 17.06 -14.00
C ASP A 133 -9.24 17.94 -12.82
N GLU A 134 -9.86 19.12 -12.70
CA GLU A 134 -9.58 20.11 -11.65
C GLU A 134 -9.90 19.62 -10.22
N ASP A 135 -10.80 18.65 -10.09
CA ASP A 135 -11.14 17.99 -8.83
C ASP A 135 -10.28 16.76 -8.55
N GLY A 136 -9.31 16.44 -9.41
CA GLY A 136 -8.42 15.30 -9.31
C GLY A 136 -8.99 13.97 -9.79
N PHE A 137 -10.17 13.93 -10.42
CA PHE A 137 -10.72 12.68 -10.96
C PHE A 137 -10.12 12.35 -12.33
N ALA A 138 -9.82 11.07 -12.53
CA ALA A 138 -9.34 10.57 -13.80
C ALA A 138 -10.37 10.82 -14.93
N ARG A 139 -9.88 11.34 -16.07
CA ARG A 139 -10.73 11.65 -17.22
C ARG A 139 -11.07 10.42 -18.07
N ASP A 140 -10.50 9.28 -17.76
CA ASP A 140 -10.75 8.00 -18.42
C ASP A 140 -12.07 7.33 -17.98
N GLY A 141 -12.73 7.85 -16.96
CA GLY A 141 -13.96 7.30 -16.41
C GLY A 141 -13.75 6.12 -15.42
N SER A 142 -12.51 5.76 -15.09
CA SER A 142 -12.20 4.68 -14.16
C SER A 142 -12.65 4.93 -12.72
N GLY A 143 -12.95 6.20 -12.38
CA GLY A 143 -13.36 6.61 -11.03
C GLY A 143 -12.21 6.86 -10.06
N TRP A 144 -10.97 6.68 -10.48
CA TRP A 144 -9.81 7.04 -9.67
C TRP A 144 -9.76 8.54 -9.42
N ARG A 145 -9.30 8.91 -8.23
CA ARG A 145 -9.04 10.30 -7.85
C ARG A 145 -7.62 10.43 -7.30
N ALA A 146 -6.87 11.36 -7.83
CA ALA A 146 -5.54 11.68 -7.34
C ALA A 146 -5.64 12.34 -5.96
N LEU A 147 -4.82 11.87 -5.02
CA LEU A 147 -4.57 12.58 -3.78
C LEU A 147 -3.73 13.81 -4.08
N ARG A 148 -4.03 14.93 -3.44
CA ARG A 148 -3.19 16.13 -3.55
C ARG A 148 -1.82 15.86 -2.98
N TYR A 149 -0.83 15.94 -3.83
CA TYR A 149 0.43 15.33 -3.64
C TYR A 149 1.55 16.21 -4.16
N GLN A 150 2.50 16.54 -3.31
CA GLN A 150 3.80 16.94 -3.83
C GLN A 150 4.55 15.67 -4.15
N PRO A 151 4.99 15.48 -5.41
CA PRO A 151 5.87 14.39 -5.74
C PRO A 151 7.02 14.41 -4.73
N PHE A 152 7.20 13.32 -4.04
CA PHE A 152 8.32 13.17 -3.13
C PHE A 152 9.48 12.60 -3.96
N PRO A 153 10.38 13.43 -4.48
CA PRO A 153 11.57 12.88 -5.07
C PRO A 153 12.29 12.16 -3.94
N GLY A 154 12.33 10.85 -4.04
CA GLY A 154 13.00 10.05 -3.06
C GLY A 154 14.50 10.30 -3.12
N VAL A 155 14.94 11.28 -2.36
CA VAL A 155 16.37 11.50 -2.12
C VAL A 155 16.86 10.61 -0.99
N PHE A 156 15.95 9.93 -0.32
CA PHE A 156 16.32 9.00 0.71
C PHE A 156 15.91 7.58 0.31
N TRP A 157 16.72 6.67 0.71
CA TRP A 157 16.53 5.26 0.53
C TRP A 157 15.28 4.76 1.34
N PRO A 158 14.45 3.86 0.87
CA PRO A 158 14.57 3.03 -0.35
C PRO A 158 14.01 3.65 -1.63
N THR A 159 13.57 4.87 -1.60
CA THR A 159 12.87 5.52 -2.72
C THR A 159 13.78 6.39 -3.58
N ASN A 160 15.09 6.26 -3.44
CA ASN A 160 16.08 6.98 -4.21
C ASN A 160 15.78 6.92 -5.71
N GLY A 161 15.73 8.10 -6.34
CA GLY A 161 15.50 8.21 -7.77
C GLY A 161 14.07 7.86 -8.19
N ASN A 162 13.09 7.94 -7.30
CA ASN A 162 11.69 7.69 -7.58
C ASN A 162 10.84 8.92 -7.34
N THR A 163 9.77 9.02 -8.11
CA THR A 163 8.57 9.75 -7.72
C THR A 163 7.44 8.76 -7.50
N ASP A 164 6.46 9.14 -6.72
CA ASP A 164 5.36 8.27 -6.37
C ASP A 164 4.06 9.09 -6.33
N ASP A 165 2.99 8.54 -6.90
CA ASP A 165 1.65 9.10 -6.91
C ASP A 165 0.69 8.17 -6.20
N VAL A 166 -0.31 8.75 -5.56
CA VAL A 166 -1.36 7.98 -4.88
C VAL A 166 -2.72 8.35 -5.44
N PHE A 167 -3.49 7.34 -5.76
CA PHE A 167 -4.87 7.46 -6.22
C PHE A 167 -5.79 6.67 -5.31
N ILE A 168 -6.99 7.19 -5.11
CA ILE A 168 -8.04 6.54 -4.32
C ILE A 168 -9.29 6.36 -5.17
N ARG A 169 -10.00 5.25 -4.94
CA ARG A 169 -11.33 5.01 -5.50
C ARG A 169 -12.27 4.48 -4.42
N LEU A 170 -13.42 5.13 -4.30
CA LEU A 170 -14.50 4.65 -3.44
C LEU A 170 -15.44 3.73 -4.24
N PRO A 171 -16.13 2.78 -3.57
CA PRO A 171 -17.16 1.98 -4.21
C PRO A 171 -18.22 2.85 -4.91
N ALA A 172 -18.78 2.34 -6.01
CA ALA A 172 -19.71 3.09 -6.87
C ALA A 172 -20.89 3.73 -6.11
N LEU A 173 -21.37 3.08 -5.05
CA LEU A 173 -22.49 3.60 -4.24
C LEU A 173 -22.18 4.96 -3.58
N PHE A 174 -20.92 5.31 -3.35
CA PHE A 174 -20.53 6.62 -2.82
C PHE A 174 -20.69 7.76 -3.85
N GLY A 175 -20.80 7.42 -5.12
CA GLY A 175 -21.06 8.34 -6.22
C GLY A 175 -22.52 8.31 -6.71
N GLN A 176 -23.46 7.78 -5.94
CA GLN A 176 -24.87 7.67 -6.32
C GLN A 176 -25.77 8.48 -5.37
N ASP A 177 -26.82 9.08 -5.94
CA ASP A 177 -27.88 9.73 -5.17
C ASP A 177 -28.74 8.66 -4.43
N GLU A 178 -29.72 9.11 -3.63
CA GLU A 178 -30.62 8.22 -2.88
C GLU A 178 -31.46 7.30 -3.77
N LYS A 179 -31.56 7.61 -5.06
CA LYS A 179 -32.27 6.81 -6.07
C LYS A 179 -31.33 5.89 -6.86
N GLY A 180 -30.05 5.81 -6.48
CA GLY A 180 -29.04 5.00 -7.15
C GLY A 180 -28.52 5.56 -8.47
N ARG A 181 -28.82 6.82 -8.81
CA ARG A 181 -28.34 7.46 -10.03
C ARG A 181 -26.97 8.07 -9.79
N ALA A 182 -26.07 7.96 -10.76
CA ALA A 182 -24.75 8.58 -10.68
C ALA A 182 -24.84 10.08 -10.38
N SER A 183 -24.10 10.55 -9.40
CA SER A 183 -24.06 11.93 -8.96
C SER A 183 -22.66 12.34 -8.53
N ARG A 184 -22.00 13.13 -9.36
CA ARG A 184 -20.68 13.69 -9.05
C ARG A 184 -20.72 14.55 -7.76
N ALA A 185 -21.80 15.28 -7.55
CA ALA A 185 -21.96 16.11 -6.36
C ALA A 185 -21.97 15.27 -5.07
N VAL A 186 -22.66 14.13 -5.08
CA VAL A 186 -22.66 13.19 -3.95
C VAL A 186 -21.26 12.60 -3.76
N LEU A 187 -20.59 12.19 -4.82
CA LEU A 187 -19.23 11.66 -4.77
C LEU A 187 -18.28 12.66 -4.13
N LYS A 188 -18.31 13.92 -4.55
CA LYS A 188 -17.46 14.98 -3.99
C LYS A 188 -17.72 15.21 -2.50
N ARG A 189 -19.00 15.22 -2.07
CA ARG A 189 -19.32 15.35 -0.64
C ARG A 189 -18.84 14.15 0.17
N ASN A 190 -18.99 12.94 -0.33
CA ASN A 190 -18.49 11.74 0.34
C ASN A 190 -16.96 11.72 0.45
N TYR A 191 -16.24 12.21 -0.54
CA TYR A 191 -14.80 12.41 -0.43
C TYR A 191 -14.44 13.48 0.60
N ALA A 192 -15.20 14.58 0.69
CA ALA A 192 -14.96 15.61 1.70
C ALA A 192 -15.21 15.08 3.13
N ILE A 193 -16.24 14.24 3.31
CA ILE A 193 -16.49 13.54 4.58
C ILE A 193 -15.32 12.63 4.93
N LEU A 194 -14.84 11.84 3.96
CA LEU A 194 -13.70 10.96 4.15
C LEU A 194 -12.44 11.75 4.51
N GLU A 195 -12.14 12.82 3.78
CA GLU A 195 -11.01 13.70 4.05
C GLU A 195 -11.06 14.27 5.46
N GLN A 196 -12.22 14.75 5.88
CA GLN A 196 -12.44 15.21 7.24
C GLN A 196 -12.20 14.09 8.27
N ALA A 197 -12.70 12.88 8.03
CA ALA A 197 -12.52 11.74 8.91
C ALA A 197 -11.05 11.32 9.05
N MET A 198 -10.24 11.49 7.99
CA MET A 198 -8.82 11.16 8.00
C MET A 198 -7.95 12.27 8.62
N ASN A 199 -8.40 13.52 8.57
CA ASN A 199 -7.66 14.70 9.06
C ASN A 199 -8.00 15.11 10.49
N VAL A 200 -8.87 14.37 11.18
CA VAL A 200 -9.25 14.74 12.55
C VAL A 200 -8.04 14.67 13.48
N PRO A 201 -7.60 15.81 14.07
CA PRO A 201 -6.58 15.80 15.10
C PRO A 201 -7.05 15.02 16.32
N ASP A 202 -6.17 14.28 16.95
CA ASP A 202 -6.49 13.52 18.18
C ASP A 202 -6.96 14.39 19.35
N THR A 203 -6.59 15.65 19.35
CA THR A 203 -6.80 16.60 20.45
C THR A 203 -8.07 17.44 20.30
N ARG A 204 -8.82 17.34 19.21
CA ARG A 204 -10.02 18.12 18.97
C ARG A 204 -11.22 17.23 18.74
N GLU A 205 -12.29 17.48 19.46
CA GLU A 205 -13.62 16.94 19.15
C GLU A 205 -14.18 17.63 17.90
N VAL A 206 -13.70 17.23 16.74
CA VAL A 206 -14.34 17.61 15.49
C VAL A 206 -15.54 16.69 15.29
N ALA A 207 -16.73 17.26 15.22
CA ALA A 207 -17.94 16.52 14.92
C ALA A 207 -17.87 16.00 13.48
N LEU A 208 -17.88 14.69 13.33
CA LEU A 208 -18.00 14.05 12.03
C LEU A 208 -19.48 13.75 11.75
N PRO A 209 -19.93 13.77 10.49
CA PRO A 209 -21.23 13.19 10.14
C PRO A 209 -21.29 11.73 10.59
N ALA A 210 -22.45 11.28 11.05
CA ALA A 210 -22.62 9.89 11.47
C ALA A 210 -22.51 8.91 10.29
N TYR A 211 -22.93 9.34 9.10
CA TYR A 211 -23.02 8.53 7.90
C TYR A 211 -22.57 9.32 6.67
N TYR A 212 -22.19 8.59 5.61
CA TYR A 212 -22.00 9.13 4.28
C TYR A 212 -23.34 9.54 3.64
N GLU A 213 -23.31 10.10 2.44
CA GLU A 213 -24.49 10.63 1.76
C GLU A 213 -24.96 9.77 0.56
N GLY A 214 -26.14 10.06 0.06
CA GLY A 214 -26.73 9.40 -1.10
C GLY A 214 -27.05 7.93 -0.87
N ALA A 215 -26.64 7.05 -1.78
CA ALA A 215 -26.81 5.61 -1.64
C ALA A 215 -25.96 5.03 -0.48
N ALA A 216 -24.91 5.75 -0.07
CA ALA A 216 -24.05 5.37 1.05
C ALA A 216 -24.57 5.80 2.43
N ARG A 217 -25.79 6.37 2.53
CA ARG A 217 -26.36 6.94 3.77
C ARG A 217 -26.48 5.99 4.97
N ASN A 218 -26.34 4.69 4.76
CA ASN A 218 -26.32 3.69 5.83
C ASN A 218 -24.91 3.22 6.21
N ILE A 219 -23.87 3.78 5.59
CA ILE A 219 -22.49 3.46 5.89
C ILE A 219 -21.98 4.47 6.93
N PRO A 220 -21.57 3.99 8.13
CA PRO A 220 -21.10 4.88 9.18
C PRO A 220 -19.74 5.49 8.82
N VAL A 221 -19.54 6.73 9.24
CA VAL A 221 -18.24 7.41 9.15
C VAL A 221 -17.43 7.07 10.40
N HIS A 222 -16.22 6.59 10.18
CA HIS A 222 -15.29 6.28 11.27
C HIS A 222 -14.01 7.10 11.13
N ARG A 223 -13.54 7.63 12.26
CA ARG A 223 -12.23 8.31 12.32
C ARG A 223 -11.13 7.34 11.94
N TRP A 224 -10.26 7.79 11.04
CA TRP A 224 -9.07 7.06 10.59
C TRP A 224 -9.35 5.65 10.04
N ARG A 225 -10.55 5.44 9.52
CA ARG A 225 -10.93 4.20 8.86
C ARG A 225 -11.54 4.46 7.49
N TYR A 226 -11.03 3.76 6.51
CA TYR A 226 -11.61 3.75 5.17
C TYR A 226 -12.85 2.85 5.13
N PRO A 227 -13.89 3.23 4.38
CA PRO A 227 -15.04 2.34 4.16
C PRO A 227 -14.63 1.09 3.38
N LEU A 228 -15.39 0.00 3.58
CA LEU A 228 -15.19 -1.25 2.82
C LEU A 228 -15.26 -1.00 1.32
N GLY A 229 -14.40 -1.67 0.60
CA GLY A 229 -14.27 -1.55 -0.84
C GLY A 229 -13.46 -0.34 -1.32
N THR A 230 -12.93 0.49 -0.42
CA THR A 230 -11.96 1.53 -0.79
C THR A 230 -10.75 0.90 -1.45
N GLU A 231 -10.30 1.49 -2.53
CA GLU A 231 -9.15 1.06 -3.30
C GLU A 231 -8.10 2.15 -3.34
N PHE A 232 -6.84 1.75 -3.31
CA PHE A 232 -5.69 2.61 -3.55
C PHE A 232 -4.85 2.07 -4.70
N LEU A 233 -4.27 3.00 -5.44
CA LEU A 233 -3.30 2.72 -6.49
C LEU A 233 -2.10 3.66 -6.30
N HIS A 234 -0.90 3.11 -6.35
CA HIS A 234 0.34 3.87 -6.31
C HIS A 234 1.12 3.61 -7.59
N SER A 235 1.58 4.66 -8.26
CA SER A 235 2.54 4.54 -9.35
C SER A 235 3.91 5.01 -8.87
N VAL A 236 4.90 4.11 -8.83
CA VAL A 236 6.28 4.44 -8.53
C VAL A 236 7.04 4.58 -9.84
N ARG A 237 7.63 5.75 -10.07
CA ARG A 237 8.27 6.13 -11.34
C ARG A 237 9.70 6.54 -11.14
N TYR A 238 10.48 6.49 -12.21
CA TYR A 238 11.78 7.15 -12.24
C TYR A 238 11.62 8.67 -12.17
N ILE A 239 12.68 9.37 -11.79
CA ILE A 239 12.73 10.83 -11.86
C ILE A 239 13.18 11.22 -13.29
N ASP A 240 12.33 11.97 -13.98
CA ASP A 240 12.71 12.66 -15.22
C ASP A 240 12.95 14.14 -14.89
N VAL A 241 14.21 14.54 -14.89
CA VAL A 241 14.63 15.90 -14.47
C VAL A 241 14.14 16.99 -15.42
N ASP A 242 13.79 16.65 -16.65
CA ASP A 242 13.27 17.57 -17.66
C ASP A 242 11.72 17.68 -17.61
N ALA A 243 11.06 16.76 -16.92
CA ALA A 243 9.61 16.81 -16.77
C ALA A 243 9.22 17.82 -15.67
N GLN A 244 8.18 18.63 -15.92
CA GLN A 244 7.75 19.67 -14.98
C GLN A 244 7.35 19.10 -13.61
N ASP A 245 6.82 17.89 -13.58
CA ASP A 245 6.38 17.18 -12.39
C ASP A 245 7.37 16.09 -11.96
N LEU A 246 8.57 16.04 -12.55
CA LEU A 246 9.64 15.08 -12.32
C LEU A 246 9.25 13.61 -12.59
N ARG A 247 8.11 13.34 -13.23
CA ARG A 247 7.62 11.97 -13.46
C ARG A 247 8.04 11.46 -14.83
N SER A 248 8.68 10.31 -14.84
CA SER A 248 8.98 9.58 -16.07
C SER A 248 7.72 8.90 -16.66
N ALA A 249 7.79 8.53 -17.93
CA ALA A 249 6.77 7.67 -18.55
C ALA A 249 6.83 6.23 -17.99
N ARG A 250 8.04 5.77 -17.68
CA ARG A 250 8.30 4.40 -17.19
C ARG A 250 7.96 4.26 -15.72
N LEU A 251 7.25 3.19 -15.38
CA LEU A 251 7.00 2.79 -14.00
C LEU A 251 8.03 1.77 -13.54
N LYS A 252 8.54 1.93 -12.32
CA LYS A 252 9.26 0.88 -11.59
C LYS A 252 8.29 -0.11 -10.97
N GLU A 253 7.21 0.41 -10.40
CA GLU A 253 6.18 -0.37 -9.73
C GLU A 253 4.81 0.26 -9.91
N LEU A 254 3.79 -0.59 -9.88
CA LEU A 254 2.41 -0.21 -9.65
C LEU A 254 1.89 -1.04 -8.48
N ARG A 255 1.34 -0.39 -7.45
CA ARG A 255 0.86 -1.05 -6.24
C ARG A 255 -0.62 -0.79 -6.07
N TYR A 256 -1.38 -1.84 -5.87
CA TYR A 256 -2.81 -1.79 -5.64
C TYR A 256 -3.17 -2.35 -4.28
N SER A 257 -4.16 -1.74 -3.62
CA SER A 257 -4.77 -2.32 -2.45
C SER A 257 -6.28 -2.06 -2.40
N ARG A 258 -7.01 -2.98 -1.75
CA ARG A 258 -8.45 -2.88 -1.54
C ARG A 258 -8.83 -3.32 -0.14
N LYS A 259 -9.71 -2.54 0.51
CA LYS A 259 -10.24 -2.89 1.82
C LYS A 259 -11.38 -3.89 1.68
N LEU A 260 -11.20 -5.09 2.23
CA LEU A 260 -12.18 -6.15 2.21
C LEU A 260 -12.85 -6.42 3.56
N GLN A 261 -12.18 -6.07 4.66
CA GLN A 261 -12.68 -6.31 6.01
C GLN A 261 -12.45 -5.11 6.91
N ASN A 262 -13.30 -4.96 7.91
CA ASN A 262 -13.17 -3.99 8.99
C ASN A 262 -12.99 -4.75 10.31
N PRO A 263 -11.78 -5.18 10.65
CA PRO A 263 -11.55 -5.85 11.92
C PRO A 263 -11.92 -4.92 13.10
N ASP A 264 -12.46 -5.49 14.14
CA ASP A 264 -12.78 -4.77 15.39
C ASP A 264 -11.49 -4.45 16.18
N THR A 265 -11.65 -3.70 17.27
CA THR A 265 -10.50 -3.28 18.10
C THR A 265 -9.74 -4.46 18.68
N THR A 266 -10.41 -5.56 19.03
CA THR A 266 -9.78 -6.77 19.57
C THR A 266 -8.97 -7.48 18.49
N GLN A 267 -9.55 -7.65 17.30
CA GLN A 267 -8.87 -8.25 16.15
C GLN A 267 -7.64 -7.43 15.73
N ILE A 268 -7.76 -6.09 15.74
CA ILE A 268 -6.62 -5.19 15.47
C ILE A 268 -5.52 -5.37 16.53
N ALA A 269 -5.88 -5.45 17.80
CA ALA A 269 -4.90 -5.65 18.88
C ALA A 269 -4.16 -6.98 18.74
N ILE A 270 -4.86 -8.06 18.41
CA ILE A 270 -4.27 -9.37 18.15
C ILE A 270 -3.35 -9.30 16.91
N ALA A 271 -3.79 -8.65 15.84
CA ALA A 271 -2.98 -8.49 14.63
C ALA A 271 -1.66 -7.74 14.91
N TYR A 272 -1.71 -6.66 15.71
CA TYR A 272 -0.49 -5.94 16.12
C TYR A 272 0.41 -6.77 17.04
N GLN A 273 -0.16 -7.55 17.94
CA GLN A 273 0.60 -8.46 18.78
C GLN A 273 1.36 -9.48 17.93
N HIS A 274 0.68 -10.10 16.98
CA HIS A 274 1.29 -11.05 16.06
C HIS A 274 2.38 -10.42 15.18
N ASP A 275 2.11 -9.24 14.60
CA ASP A 275 3.08 -8.48 13.80
C ASP A 275 4.34 -8.13 14.62
N ARG A 276 4.15 -7.80 15.89
CA ARG A 276 5.26 -7.55 16.82
C ARG A 276 6.08 -8.81 17.08
N GLU A 277 5.43 -9.93 17.37
CA GLU A 277 6.12 -11.21 17.63
C GLU A 277 6.89 -11.67 16.41
N GLU A 278 6.29 -11.59 15.23
CA GLU A 278 6.92 -11.91 13.96
C GLU A 278 8.22 -11.13 13.77
N LYS A 279 8.17 -9.80 13.99
CA LYS A 279 9.35 -8.94 13.84
C LYS A 279 10.42 -9.17 14.91
N ILE A 280 10.03 -9.38 16.17
CA ILE A 280 10.97 -9.64 17.26
C ILE A 280 11.67 -11.00 17.08
N LEU A 281 10.93 -12.00 16.62
CA LEU A 281 11.44 -13.35 16.41
C LEU A 281 12.11 -13.55 15.04
N GLY A 282 12.02 -12.55 14.17
CA GLY A 282 12.59 -12.59 12.83
C GLY A 282 11.89 -13.59 11.91
N TRP A 283 10.60 -13.81 12.11
CA TRP A 283 9.81 -14.66 11.22
C TRP A 283 9.52 -13.95 9.89
N VAL A 284 9.39 -14.73 8.84
CA VAL A 284 8.94 -14.21 7.56
C VAL A 284 7.42 -13.99 7.65
N PRO A 285 6.93 -12.83 7.19
CA PRO A 285 5.50 -12.53 7.20
C PRO A 285 4.67 -13.58 6.45
N ALA A 286 3.57 -14.00 7.03
CA ALA A 286 2.65 -14.94 6.43
C ALA A 286 1.33 -14.25 6.08
N PHE A 287 1.02 -14.16 4.77
CA PHE A 287 -0.20 -13.56 4.26
C PHE A 287 -1.07 -14.58 3.52
N HIS A 288 -2.39 -14.41 3.61
CA HIS A 288 -3.35 -15.26 2.93
C HIS A 288 -3.60 -14.79 1.50
N GLY A 289 -3.66 -15.71 0.56
CA GLY A 289 -3.97 -15.43 -0.82
C GLY A 289 -2.90 -15.92 -1.79
N ASP A 290 -2.95 -15.41 -3.00
CA ASP A 290 -2.05 -15.75 -4.09
C ASP A 290 -1.67 -14.50 -4.90
N ALA A 291 -0.73 -14.63 -5.83
CA ALA A 291 -0.25 -13.51 -6.64
C ALA A 291 -1.33 -12.95 -7.58
N GLU A 292 -2.32 -13.75 -7.97
CA GLU A 292 -3.38 -13.33 -8.90
C GLU A 292 -4.51 -12.58 -8.20
N ARG A 293 -4.96 -13.09 -7.03
CA ARG A 293 -6.04 -12.47 -6.23
C ARG A 293 -5.54 -11.40 -5.28
N GLY A 294 -4.26 -11.43 -5.03
CA GLY A 294 -3.59 -10.60 -4.04
C GLY A 294 -3.41 -11.29 -2.69
N LEU A 295 -2.57 -10.72 -1.85
CA LEU A 295 -2.30 -11.17 -0.50
C LEU A 295 -3.03 -10.28 0.50
N MET A 296 -3.69 -10.88 1.48
CA MET A 296 -4.47 -10.19 2.50
C MET A 296 -3.70 -10.14 3.82
N ASN A 297 -3.64 -8.95 4.42
CA ASN A 297 -3.13 -8.75 5.77
C ASN A 297 -4.23 -8.93 6.84
N ALA A 298 -3.82 -8.99 8.10
CA ALA A 298 -4.75 -9.13 9.24
C ALA A 298 -5.58 -7.85 9.52
N PHE A 299 -5.29 -6.75 8.84
CA PHE A 299 -6.01 -5.47 8.97
C PHE A 299 -7.11 -5.29 7.93
N GLY A 300 -7.36 -6.33 7.13
CA GLY A 300 -8.46 -6.38 6.17
C GLY A 300 -8.18 -5.78 4.81
N TRP A 301 -6.91 -5.58 4.46
CA TRP A 301 -6.47 -5.11 3.15
C TRP A 301 -5.93 -6.25 2.32
N VAL A 302 -6.28 -6.27 1.03
CA VAL A 302 -5.67 -7.13 0.02
C VAL A 302 -4.75 -6.29 -0.87
N TYR A 303 -3.60 -6.84 -1.23
CA TYR A 303 -2.56 -6.17 -2.00
C TYR A 303 -2.17 -6.97 -3.23
N GLN A 304 -1.97 -6.26 -4.34
CA GLN A 304 -1.35 -6.76 -5.56
C GLN A 304 -0.33 -5.74 -6.06
N GLY A 305 0.66 -6.21 -6.77
CA GLY A 305 1.69 -5.34 -7.33
C GLY A 305 2.14 -5.76 -8.71
N TRP A 306 2.71 -4.80 -9.41
CA TRP A 306 3.46 -4.99 -10.64
C TRP A 306 4.82 -4.38 -10.45
N ILE A 307 5.84 -5.03 -10.97
CA ILE A 307 7.23 -4.60 -10.86
C ILE A 307 7.92 -4.69 -12.21
N GLU A 308 8.80 -3.76 -12.48
CA GLU A 308 9.63 -3.77 -13.66
C GLU A 308 10.63 -4.93 -13.58
N ASP A 309 10.71 -5.71 -14.64
CA ASP A 309 11.72 -6.76 -14.79
C ASP A 309 13.02 -6.22 -15.43
N LYS A 310 14.02 -7.10 -15.56
CA LYS A 310 15.33 -6.75 -16.18
C LYS A 310 15.24 -6.28 -17.63
N ALA A 311 14.16 -6.64 -18.33
CA ALA A 311 13.93 -6.22 -19.71
C ALA A 311 13.14 -4.89 -19.79
N GLY A 312 12.73 -4.35 -18.63
CA GLY A 312 11.96 -3.13 -18.54
C GLY A 312 10.44 -3.32 -18.70
N ALA A 313 9.97 -4.55 -18.75
CA ALA A 313 8.54 -4.84 -18.79
C ALA A 313 7.93 -4.80 -17.40
N LEU A 314 6.80 -4.11 -17.25
CA LEU A 314 6.04 -4.10 -16.01
C LEU A 314 5.20 -5.39 -15.96
N ARG A 315 5.50 -6.28 -15.04
CA ARG A 315 4.84 -7.58 -14.86
C ARG A 315 4.21 -7.70 -13.47
N PRO A 316 3.21 -8.57 -13.28
CA PRO A 316 2.73 -8.88 -11.93
C PRO A 316 3.86 -9.33 -11.02
N GLN A 317 3.82 -8.91 -9.77
CA GLN A 317 4.69 -9.41 -8.72
C GLN A 317 4.38 -10.88 -8.43
N THR A 318 5.42 -11.62 -8.10
CA THR A 318 5.27 -12.96 -7.52
C THR A 318 4.69 -12.86 -6.09
N ARG A 319 4.24 -13.99 -5.55
CA ARG A 319 3.82 -14.05 -4.15
C ARG A 319 4.94 -13.63 -3.20
N GLU A 320 6.17 -14.04 -3.47
CA GLU A 320 7.37 -13.70 -2.70
C GLU A 320 7.60 -12.17 -2.69
N GLU A 321 7.60 -11.55 -3.87
CA GLU A 321 7.77 -10.09 -4.00
C GLU A 321 6.71 -9.31 -3.22
N THR A 322 5.44 -9.69 -3.36
CA THR A 322 4.35 -9.04 -2.61
C THR A 322 4.48 -9.28 -1.11
N THR A 323 4.88 -10.48 -0.68
CA THR A 323 5.10 -10.80 0.75
C THR A 323 6.14 -9.88 1.37
N TRP A 324 7.26 -9.66 0.70
CA TRP A 324 8.29 -8.76 1.20
C TRP A 324 7.85 -7.30 1.25
N CYS A 325 7.14 -6.83 0.23
CA CYS A 325 6.57 -5.47 0.25
C CYS A 325 5.60 -5.28 1.41
N MET A 326 4.68 -6.23 1.61
CA MET A 326 3.68 -6.17 2.68
C MET A 326 4.30 -6.35 4.08
N GLY A 327 5.33 -7.15 4.22
CA GLY A 327 6.01 -7.40 5.50
C GLY A 327 6.54 -6.12 6.13
N CYS A 328 6.98 -5.16 5.32
CA CYS A 328 7.43 -3.85 5.80
C CYS A 328 6.30 -2.82 5.89
N HIS A 329 5.25 -2.94 5.09
CA HIS A 329 4.24 -1.88 4.93
C HIS A 329 2.83 -2.28 5.36
N GLY A 330 2.52 -3.55 5.45
CA GLY A 330 1.14 -4.03 5.65
C GLY A 330 0.57 -3.87 7.06
N GLY A 331 1.39 -3.60 8.08
CA GLY A 331 0.94 -3.52 9.49
C GLY A 331 1.55 -2.36 10.25
N ILE A 332 2.40 -1.56 9.61
CA ILE A 332 3.20 -0.56 10.30
C ILE A 332 2.42 0.73 10.55
N GLY A 333 2.61 1.31 11.73
CA GLY A 333 1.88 2.45 12.25
C GLY A 333 2.06 3.78 11.53
N VAL A 334 2.82 3.86 10.43
CA VAL A 334 2.95 5.08 9.62
C VAL A 334 1.81 5.30 8.64
N THR A 335 0.97 4.28 8.43
CA THR A 335 -0.18 4.35 7.53
C THR A 335 -1.49 4.47 8.31
N VAL A 336 -2.43 5.26 7.80
CA VAL A 336 -3.77 5.33 8.37
C VAL A 336 -4.52 4.04 8.02
N ASP A 337 -5.25 3.48 9.01
CA ASP A 337 -6.03 2.26 8.86
C ASP A 337 -5.21 1.04 8.44
N SER A 338 -3.91 1.04 8.75
CA SER A 338 -2.97 -0.01 8.34
C SER A 338 -3.00 -0.30 6.82
N SER A 339 -3.34 0.74 6.04
CA SER A 339 -3.28 0.71 4.58
C SER A 339 -1.84 0.89 4.10
N PHE A 340 -1.59 0.53 2.84
CA PHE A 340 -0.30 0.82 2.19
C PHE A 340 -0.19 2.28 1.74
N ALA A 341 -1.27 3.04 1.83
CA ALA A 341 -1.31 4.45 1.46
C ALA A 341 -0.89 5.32 2.64
N PHE A 342 0.16 6.09 2.44
CA PHE A 342 0.52 7.14 3.41
C PHE A 342 -0.47 8.29 3.29
N PRO A 343 -1.03 8.78 4.42
CA PRO A 343 -1.61 10.10 4.42
C PRO A 343 -0.45 11.06 4.21
N ARG A 344 -0.42 11.72 3.07
CA ARG A 344 0.68 12.63 2.79
C ARG A 344 0.63 13.83 3.69
N LYS A 345 1.77 14.12 4.26
CA LYS A 345 1.96 15.37 4.99
C LYS A 345 2.01 16.50 3.99
N LEU A 346 0.96 17.29 3.98
CA LEU A 346 1.03 18.65 3.48
C LEU A 346 1.77 19.51 4.50
N PRO A 347 2.33 20.68 4.09
CA PRO A 347 2.91 21.63 5.03
C PRO A 347 1.94 21.97 6.16
N GLY A 348 2.42 21.96 7.41
CA GLY A 348 1.61 22.18 8.60
C GLY A 348 0.92 20.92 9.11
N ASP A 349 -0.25 21.07 9.74
CA ASP A 349 -1.00 19.97 10.37
C ASP A 349 -1.93 19.23 9.40
N ALA A 350 -1.98 19.61 8.14
CA ALA A 350 -2.80 18.97 7.12
C ALA A 350 -2.16 17.64 6.71
N GLY A 351 -2.71 16.53 7.17
CA GLY A 351 -2.13 15.20 6.95
C GLY A 351 -2.61 14.49 5.70
N PHE A 352 -3.88 14.64 5.36
CA PHE A 352 -4.53 13.97 4.25
C PHE A 352 -5.28 15.02 3.42
N ALA A 353 -5.15 14.99 2.12
CA ALA A 353 -5.88 15.85 1.21
C ALA A 353 -6.15 15.15 -0.12
N LEU A 354 -7.36 15.36 -0.60
CA LEU A 354 -7.86 14.90 -1.90
C LEU A 354 -7.80 16.00 -2.94
#